data_44785bd2ae34f6c20b085f6551d727dd
#
_entry.id   44785bd2ae34f6c20b085f6551d727dd
#
_cell.length_a   1.000
_cell.length_b   1.000
_cell.length_c   1.000
_cell.angle_alpha   90.00
_cell.angle_beta   90.00
_cell.angle_gamma   90.00
#
_symmetry.space_group_name_H-M   'P 1'
#
loop_
_entity.id
_entity.type
_entity.pdbx_description
1 polymer ?
#
loop_
_entity_poly.entity_id
_entity_poly.type
_entity_poly.pdbx_seq_one_letter_code
_entity_poly.pdbx_strand_id
1 'polypeptide(L)'
;YNTDQIVFCSAGNIPERKLIRLFKKYFENVPVNIRTFTRPEANSYKPCSVTRKIDTFQNHCIIGNVAYNLRDERRLGMFLLNNILGGQGLNSRLNLSLREKNGLAYIVESSYNPYWDTGAFSIYFGTESNHLEKSIGVAMGELARLRTEKLGSVQLSKAKNQIKGYLARGYENHESLMLSLGKSLLIFKRIEDIEETYRKI
;
A
#
# COMPACT_ATOMS: atom_id res chain seq x y z
N TYR A 1 20.35 -14.55 -0.85
CA TYR A 1 19.39 -14.27 -1.94
C TYR A 1 19.40 -15.43 -2.93
N ASN A 2 18.25 -15.72 -3.53
CA ASN A 2 18.12 -16.75 -4.55
C ASN A 2 18.07 -16.08 -5.93
N THR A 3 18.87 -16.55 -6.87
CA THR A 3 19.03 -15.92 -8.19
C THR A 3 17.81 -16.07 -9.09
N ASP A 4 16.99 -17.11 -8.88
CA ASP A 4 15.69 -17.29 -9.52
C ASP A 4 14.63 -16.26 -9.06
N GLN A 5 14.91 -15.49 -8.00
CA GLN A 5 14.07 -14.44 -7.44
C GLN A 5 14.66 -13.04 -7.62
N ILE A 6 15.55 -12.86 -8.60
CA ILE A 6 16.15 -11.56 -8.91
C ILE A 6 15.66 -11.10 -10.28
N VAL A 7 15.23 -9.85 -10.33
CA VAL A 7 14.90 -9.14 -11.57
C VAL A 7 15.76 -7.90 -11.67
N PHE A 8 16.38 -7.73 -12.82
CA PHE A 8 17.10 -6.52 -13.16
C PHE A 8 16.22 -5.62 -14.01
N CYS A 9 16.04 -4.39 -13.59
CA CYS A 9 15.24 -3.41 -14.29
C CYS A 9 16.00 -2.09 -14.40
N SER A 10 15.88 -1.41 -15.52
CA SER A 10 16.47 -0.10 -15.74
C SER A 10 15.52 0.78 -16.53
N ALA A 11 15.37 2.04 -16.13
CA ALA A 11 14.64 3.06 -16.86
C ALA A 11 15.52 4.30 -17.02
N GLY A 12 15.53 4.88 -18.21
CA GLY A 12 16.31 6.08 -18.51
C GLY A 12 16.93 6.06 -19.90
N ASN A 13 17.62 7.11 -20.25
CA ASN A 13 18.24 7.28 -21.57
C ASN A 13 19.61 6.59 -21.62
N ILE A 14 19.61 5.25 -21.56
CA ILE A 14 20.81 4.43 -21.72
C ILE A 14 20.60 3.43 -22.88
N PRO A 15 21.53 3.34 -23.85
CA PRO A 15 21.41 2.37 -24.92
C PRO A 15 21.38 0.92 -24.40
N GLU A 16 20.46 0.13 -24.90
CA GLU A 16 20.27 -1.27 -24.48
C GLU A 16 21.57 -2.09 -24.52
N ARG A 17 22.35 -1.95 -25.61
CA ARG A 17 23.67 -2.64 -25.77
C ARG A 17 24.63 -2.30 -24.61
N LYS A 18 24.63 -1.04 -24.14
CA LYS A 18 25.48 -0.63 -23.02
C LYS A 18 24.98 -1.25 -21.71
N LEU A 19 23.66 -1.30 -21.52
CA LEU A 19 23.04 -1.92 -20.37
C LEU A 19 23.36 -3.42 -20.28
N ILE A 20 23.16 -4.16 -21.37
CA ILE A 20 23.48 -5.59 -21.44
C ILE A 20 24.97 -5.83 -21.13
N ARG A 21 25.86 -5.01 -21.68
CA ARG A 21 27.30 -5.12 -21.40
C ARG A 21 27.63 -4.90 -19.91
N LEU A 22 27.02 -3.90 -19.29
CA LEU A 22 27.19 -3.64 -17.85
C LEU A 22 26.63 -4.78 -17.01
N PHE A 23 25.44 -5.27 -17.35
CA PHE A 23 24.85 -6.41 -16.68
C PHE A 23 25.76 -7.63 -16.72
N LYS A 24 26.23 -8.03 -17.90
CA LYS A 24 27.17 -9.14 -18.04
C LYS A 24 28.43 -8.92 -17.22
N LYS A 25 29.05 -7.74 -17.32
CA LYS A 25 30.28 -7.42 -16.58
C LYS A 25 30.15 -7.64 -15.07
N TYR A 26 29.04 -7.30 -14.47
CA TYR A 26 28.89 -7.30 -13.02
C TYR A 26 28.09 -8.48 -12.47
N PHE A 27 27.26 -9.12 -13.28
CA PHE A 27 26.33 -10.16 -12.81
C PHE A 27 26.52 -11.53 -13.47
N GLU A 28 27.27 -11.63 -14.58
CA GLU A 28 27.48 -12.91 -15.30
C GLU A 28 28.11 -13.99 -14.42
N ASN A 29 28.99 -13.58 -13.50
CA ASN A 29 29.70 -14.50 -12.61
C ASN A 29 28.99 -14.72 -11.27
N VAL A 30 27.78 -14.17 -11.08
CA VAL A 30 27.00 -14.43 -9.86
C VAL A 30 26.56 -15.90 -9.87
N PRO A 31 26.93 -16.70 -8.86
CA PRO A 31 26.60 -18.11 -8.85
C PRO A 31 25.09 -18.33 -8.79
N VAL A 32 24.63 -19.30 -9.59
CA VAL A 32 23.22 -19.67 -9.58
C VAL A 32 22.87 -20.29 -8.24
N ASN A 33 21.91 -19.69 -7.56
CA ASN A 33 21.38 -20.15 -6.28
C ASN A 33 19.87 -20.20 -6.36
N ILE A 34 19.33 -21.38 -6.63
CA ILE A 34 17.88 -21.63 -6.74
C ILE A 34 17.30 -21.85 -5.35
N ARG A 35 16.13 -21.31 -5.09
CA ARG A 35 15.43 -21.49 -3.83
C ARG A 35 14.99 -22.96 -3.66
N THR A 36 15.44 -23.58 -2.57
CA THR A 36 15.16 -24.97 -2.22
C THR A 36 14.07 -25.16 -1.17
N PHE A 37 13.55 -24.06 -0.61
CA PHE A 37 12.51 -24.09 0.41
C PHE A 37 11.22 -23.41 -0.05
N THR A 38 10.09 -23.90 0.46
CA THR A 38 8.79 -23.25 0.31
C THR A 38 8.55 -22.34 1.51
N ARG A 39 8.23 -21.08 1.26
CA ARG A 39 7.85 -20.15 2.33
C ARG A 39 6.49 -20.59 2.88
N PRO A 40 6.37 -20.80 4.21
CA PRO A 40 5.08 -21.11 4.82
C PRO A 40 4.13 -19.92 4.66
N GLU A 41 2.85 -20.20 4.45
CA GLU A 41 1.82 -19.18 4.39
C GLU A 41 1.57 -18.56 5.77
N ALA A 42 1.24 -17.27 5.79
CA ALA A 42 0.93 -16.54 7.02
C ALA A 42 -0.51 -16.85 7.48
N ASN A 43 -0.69 -17.97 8.18
CA ASN A 43 -2.01 -18.47 8.58
C ASN A 43 -2.37 -18.24 10.06
N SER A 44 -1.51 -17.55 10.83
CA SER A 44 -1.62 -17.48 12.30
C SER A 44 -1.94 -16.08 12.82
N TYR A 45 -2.91 -15.38 12.21
CA TYR A 45 -3.35 -14.09 12.77
C TYR A 45 -4.15 -14.29 14.05
N LYS A 46 -3.70 -13.62 15.12
CA LYS A 46 -4.43 -13.51 16.38
C LYS A 46 -4.61 -12.04 16.74
N PRO A 47 -5.84 -11.56 16.93
CA PRO A 47 -6.08 -10.21 17.42
C PRO A 47 -5.40 -9.99 18.78
N CYS A 48 -4.75 -8.85 18.95
CA CYS A 48 -4.16 -8.45 20.22
C CYS A 48 -4.28 -6.94 20.41
N SER A 49 -4.21 -6.50 21.66
CA SER A 49 -4.09 -5.09 22.04
C SER A 49 -2.85 -4.92 22.89
N VAL A 50 -2.00 -3.98 22.52
CA VAL A 50 -0.73 -3.72 23.22
C VAL A 50 -0.63 -2.23 23.49
N THR A 51 -0.38 -1.88 24.75
CA THR A 51 -0.09 -0.50 25.16
C THR A 51 1.34 -0.42 25.67
N ARG A 52 2.10 0.58 25.20
CA ARG A 52 3.45 0.87 25.68
C ARG A 52 3.49 2.32 26.15
N LYS A 53 4.01 2.56 27.36
CA LYS A 53 4.30 3.92 27.84
C LYS A 53 5.68 4.32 27.34
N ILE A 54 5.72 5.46 26.63
CA ILE A 54 6.94 6.11 26.16
C ILE A 54 6.78 7.59 26.52
N ASP A 55 7.86 8.24 26.92
CA ASP A 55 7.86 9.67 27.24
C ASP A 55 7.81 10.50 25.95
N THR A 56 6.59 10.77 25.49
CA THR A 56 6.30 11.52 24.27
C THR A 56 5.15 12.51 24.50
N PHE A 57 5.14 13.61 23.76
CA PHE A 57 4.09 14.62 23.86
C PHE A 57 2.73 14.16 23.32
N GLN A 58 2.69 13.14 22.48
CA GLN A 58 1.49 12.64 21.85
C GLN A 58 1.35 11.12 22.01
N ASN A 59 0.12 10.67 22.08
CA ASN A 59 -0.20 9.27 21.94
C ASN A 59 -0.24 8.88 20.45
N HIS A 60 0.40 7.78 20.11
CA HIS A 60 0.39 7.19 18.79
C HIS A 60 -0.46 5.92 18.82
N CYS A 61 -1.45 5.85 17.94
CA CYS A 61 -2.35 4.70 17.86
C CYS A 61 -2.27 4.05 16.49
N ILE A 62 -2.20 2.72 16.47
CA ILE A 62 -2.31 1.91 15.26
C ILE A 62 -3.45 0.93 15.46
N ILE A 63 -4.43 0.97 14.56
CA ILE A 63 -5.53 0.00 14.45
C ILE A 63 -5.29 -0.79 13.18
N GLY A 64 -5.12 -2.10 13.28
CA GLY A 64 -4.76 -2.92 12.11
C GLY A 64 -5.54 -4.23 12.04
N ASN A 65 -5.54 -4.82 10.85
CA ASN A 65 -6.08 -6.15 10.59
C ASN A 65 -5.38 -6.78 9.39
N VAL A 66 -5.53 -8.08 9.24
CA VAL A 66 -5.19 -8.76 7.98
C VAL A 66 -6.06 -8.26 6.85
N ALA A 67 -5.51 -8.25 5.66
CA ALA A 67 -6.18 -7.80 4.45
C ALA A 67 -5.87 -8.75 3.27
N TYR A 68 -6.39 -8.45 2.09
CA TYR A 68 -6.19 -9.26 0.90
C TYR A 68 -4.72 -9.29 0.47
N ASN A 69 -4.26 -10.44 0.03
CA ASN A 69 -2.91 -10.63 -0.50
C ASN A 69 -2.78 -10.15 -1.96
N LEU A 70 -1.57 -10.19 -2.51
CA LEU A 70 -1.27 -9.75 -3.88
C LEU A 70 -1.99 -10.55 -4.98
N ARG A 71 -2.39 -11.80 -4.71
CA ARG A 71 -3.06 -12.68 -5.67
C ARG A 71 -4.58 -12.55 -5.64
N ASP A 72 -5.13 -11.94 -4.59
CA ASP A 72 -6.57 -11.76 -4.42
C ASP A 72 -7.08 -10.66 -5.36
N GLU A 73 -8.11 -10.95 -6.15
CA GLU A 73 -8.71 -9.98 -7.07
C GLU A 73 -9.32 -8.77 -6.36
N ARG A 74 -9.79 -8.97 -5.12
CA ARG A 74 -10.37 -7.91 -4.27
C ARG A 74 -9.36 -6.88 -3.80
N ARG A 75 -8.04 -7.13 -4.00
CA ARG A 75 -6.98 -6.19 -3.59
C ARG A 75 -7.16 -4.78 -4.17
N LEU A 76 -7.66 -4.68 -5.41
CA LEU A 76 -7.91 -3.37 -6.03
C LEU A 76 -9.05 -2.61 -5.36
N GLY A 77 -10.12 -3.31 -4.99
CA GLY A 77 -11.20 -2.74 -4.18
C GLY A 77 -10.70 -2.29 -2.80
N MET A 78 -9.84 -3.07 -2.16
CA MET A 78 -9.24 -2.71 -0.88
C MET A 78 -8.30 -1.49 -1.01
N PHE A 79 -7.54 -1.40 -2.10
CA PHE A 79 -6.72 -0.22 -2.40
C PHE A 79 -7.57 1.04 -2.57
N LEU A 80 -8.70 0.92 -3.28
CA LEU A 80 -9.66 2.01 -3.45
C LEU A 80 -10.29 2.42 -2.09
N LEU A 81 -10.73 1.47 -1.29
CA LEU A 81 -11.28 1.73 0.04
C LEU A 81 -10.26 2.40 0.96
N ASN A 82 -9.02 1.93 0.96
CA ASN A 82 -7.94 2.54 1.72
C ASN A 82 -7.73 4.01 1.31
N ASN A 83 -7.73 4.30 0.02
CA ASN A 83 -7.59 5.68 -0.47
C ASN A 83 -8.75 6.58 -0.03
N ILE A 84 -9.99 6.09 -0.04
CA ILE A 84 -11.16 6.82 0.44
C ILE A 84 -11.11 7.06 1.94
N LEU A 85 -10.67 6.05 2.70
CA LEU A 85 -10.66 6.10 4.16
C LEU A 85 -9.60 7.04 4.71
N GLY A 86 -8.34 6.86 4.35
CA GLY A 86 -7.21 7.61 4.92
C GLY A 86 -6.02 7.72 3.98
N GLY A 87 -6.25 7.70 2.65
CA GLY A 87 -5.20 7.97 1.66
C GLY A 87 -4.63 9.38 1.78
N GLN A 88 -3.62 9.68 0.98
CA GLN A 88 -2.85 10.94 1.04
C GLN A 88 -3.68 12.23 0.80
N GLY A 89 -4.91 12.12 0.34
CA GLY A 89 -5.78 13.28 0.11
C GLY A 89 -6.36 13.85 1.39
N LEU A 90 -6.34 15.18 1.56
CA LEU A 90 -6.97 15.88 2.68
C LEU A 90 -8.49 15.64 2.76
N ASN A 91 -9.10 15.20 1.68
CA ASN A 91 -10.52 14.86 1.57
C ASN A 91 -10.84 13.42 1.97
N SER A 92 -9.87 12.66 2.47
CA SER A 92 -10.12 11.31 2.97
C SER A 92 -11.01 11.34 4.23
N ARG A 93 -11.81 10.30 4.45
CA ARG A 93 -12.80 10.25 5.53
C ARG A 93 -12.19 10.46 6.91
N LEU A 94 -11.06 9.83 7.19
CA LEU A 94 -10.36 9.99 8.47
C LEU A 94 -9.78 11.40 8.64
N ASN A 95 -9.20 12.01 7.60
CA ASN A 95 -8.77 13.41 7.68
C ASN A 95 -9.95 14.33 7.99
N LEU A 96 -11.07 14.18 7.29
CA LEU A 96 -12.24 14.99 7.52
C LEU A 96 -12.84 14.77 8.91
N SER A 97 -12.90 13.53 9.41
CA SER A 97 -13.55 13.23 10.69
C SER A 97 -12.63 13.47 11.88
N LEU A 98 -11.38 13.02 11.86
CA LEU A 98 -10.46 13.17 13.01
C LEU A 98 -9.81 14.55 13.06
N ARG A 99 -9.38 15.07 11.92
CA ARG A 99 -8.64 16.32 11.87
C ARG A 99 -9.55 17.54 11.69
N GLU A 100 -10.26 17.62 10.57
CA GLU A 100 -10.99 18.85 10.20
C GLU A 100 -12.22 19.11 11.08
N LYS A 101 -13.05 18.07 11.31
CA LYS A 101 -14.30 18.24 12.06
C LYS A 101 -14.13 18.25 13.57
N ASN A 102 -13.20 17.46 14.09
CA ASN A 102 -13.08 17.25 15.53
C ASN A 102 -11.77 17.77 16.12
N GLY A 103 -10.76 18.11 15.33
CA GLY A 103 -9.46 18.58 15.83
C GLY A 103 -8.73 17.57 16.72
N LEU A 104 -9.01 16.26 16.56
CA LEU A 104 -8.52 15.21 17.46
C LEU A 104 -7.13 14.70 17.08
N ALA A 105 -6.76 14.79 15.82
CA ALA A 105 -5.50 14.25 15.32
C ALA A 105 -4.86 15.21 14.31
N TYR A 106 -3.55 15.39 14.41
CA TYR A 106 -2.80 16.21 13.45
C TYR A 106 -2.33 15.39 12.25
N ILE A 107 -1.83 14.19 12.52
CA ILE A 107 -1.46 13.22 11.50
C ILE A 107 -2.44 12.06 11.57
N VAL A 108 -3.03 11.72 10.43
CA VAL A 108 -3.90 10.56 10.29
C VAL A 108 -3.74 9.99 8.89
N GLU A 109 -3.52 8.70 8.81
CA GLU A 109 -3.38 7.98 7.55
C GLU A 109 -3.88 6.54 7.66
N SER A 110 -4.27 5.96 6.56
CA SER A 110 -4.45 4.52 6.44
C SER A 110 -3.53 3.94 5.38
N SER A 111 -3.05 2.75 5.61
CA SER A 111 -2.19 2.04 4.68
C SER A 111 -2.69 0.62 4.42
N TYR A 112 -2.54 0.18 3.18
CA TYR A 112 -2.81 -1.19 2.76
C TYR A 112 -1.58 -1.73 2.04
N ASN A 113 -0.99 -2.77 2.61
CA ASN A 113 0.21 -3.42 2.12
C ASN A 113 -0.11 -4.88 1.78
N PRO A 114 -0.36 -5.21 0.50
CA PRO A 114 -0.51 -6.58 0.07
C PRO A 114 0.86 -7.26 -0.03
N TYR A 115 0.99 -8.44 0.58
CA TYR A 115 2.12 -9.35 0.45
C TYR A 115 1.73 -10.56 -0.39
N TRP A 116 2.67 -11.46 -0.64
CA TRP A 116 2.43 -12.64 -1.49
C TRP A 116 1.34 -13.57 -0.95
N ASP A 117 1.35 -13.81 0.36
CA ASP A 117 0.52 -14.79 1.07
C ASP A 117 -0.48 -14.14 2.04
N THR A 118 -0.34 -12.85 2.32
CA THR A 118 -1.21 -12.11 3.22
C THR A 118 -1.31 -10.64 2.81
N GLY A 119 -2.07 -9.87 3.52
CA GLY A 119 -2.09 -8.41 3.45
C GLY A 119 -2.16 -7.81 4.83
N ALA A 120 -1.70 -6.59 4.98
CA ALA A 120 -1.83 -5.80 6.19
C ALA A 120 -2.57 -4.49 5.87
N PHE A 121 -3.60 -4.21 6.66
CA PHE A 121 -4.29 -2.93 6.65
C PHE A 121 -4.07 -2.26 8.00
N SER A 122 -3.79 -0.97 8.03
CA SER A 122 -3.66 -0.20 9.26
C SER A 122 -4.17 1.22 9.11
N ILE A 123 -4.67 1.75 10.22
CA ILE A 123 -4.95 3.17 10.43
C ILE A 123 -3.97 3.64 11.50
N TYR A 124 -3.25 4.71 11.22
CA TYR A 124 -2.37 5.37 12.17
C TYR A 124 -2.84 6.79 12.43
N PHE A 125 -2.80 7.22 13.68
CA PHE A 125 -2.99 8.63 14.05
C PHE A 125 -2.22 9.01 15.30
N GLY A 126 -1.80 10.27 15.35
CA GLY A 126 -1.24 10.93 16.52
C GLY A 126 -2.28 11.84 17.17
N THR A 127 -2.49 11.73 18.48
CA THR A 127 -3.50 12.48 19.23
C THR A 127 -3.01 12.86 20.64
N GLU A 128 -3.66 13.81 21.27
CA GLU A 128 -3.42 14.12 22.67
C GLU A 128 -3.96 13.01 23.60
N SER A 129 -3.36 12.89 24.79
CA SER A 129 -3.67 11.79 25.70
C SER A 129 -5.14 11.72 26.14
N ASN A 130 -5.77 12.87 26.33
CA ASN A 130 -7.18 13.00 26.70
C ASN A 130 -8.16 12.73 25.55
N HIS A 131 -7.67 12.63 24.31
CA HIS A 131 -8.48 12.44 23.11
C HIS A 131 -8.38 11.02 22.51
N LEU A 132 -7.54 10.14 23.07
CA LEU A 132 -7.24 8.82 22.48
C LEU A 132 -8.51 7.98 22.26
N GLU A 133 -9.30 7.77 23.32
CA GLU A 133 -10.52 6.95 23.24
C GLU A 133 -11.53 7.51 22.24
N LYS A 134 -11.72 8.83 22.24
CA LYS A 134 -12.60 9.50 21.29
C LYS A 134 -12.11 9.33 19.86
N SER A 135 -10.79 9.44 19.62
CA SER A 135 -10.19 9.26 18.30
C SER A 135 -10.36 7.83 17.79
N ILE A 136 -10.16 6.83 18.65
CA ILE A 136 -10.45 5.42 18.34
C ILE A 136 -11.90 5.25 17.94
N GLY A 137 -12.85 5.80 18.74
CA GLY A 137 -14.27 5.72 18.45
C GLY A 137 -14.65 6.32 17.10
N VAL A 138 -14.11 7.48 16.75
CA VAL A 138 -14.33 8.13 15.45
C VAL A 138 -13.75 7.28 14.30
N ALA A 139 -12.53 6.75 14.44
CA ALA A 139 -11.92 5.90 13.42
C ALA A 139 -12.73 4.61 13.19
N MET A 140 -13.15 3.96 14.26
CA MET A 140 -14.00 2.76 14.18
C MET A 140 -15.39 3.07 13.60
N GLY A 141 -15.94 4.25 13.86
CA GLY A 141 -17.18 4.73 13.26
C GLY A 141 -17.07 4.87 11.75
N GLU A 142 -15.96 5.42 11.22
CA GLU A 142 -15.75 5.52 9.77
C GLU A 142 -15.57 4.14 9.11
N LEU A 143 -14.92 3.20 9.79
CA LEU A 143 -14.85 1.81 9.32
C LEU A 143 -16.23 1.14 9.28
N ALA A 144 -17.04 1.34 10.32
CA ALA A 144 -18.40 0.83 10.38
C ALA A 144 -19.27 1.39 9.24
N ARG A 145 -19.19 2.69 8.99
CA ARG A 145 -19.89 3.36 7.87
C ARG A 145 -19.48 2.82 6.51
N LEU A 146 -18.19 2.60 6.27
CA LEU A 146 -17.72 1.98 5.02
C LEU A 146 -18.26 0.57 4.80
N ARG A 147 -18.53 -0.15 5.89
CA ARG A 147 -19.09 -1.51 5.84
C ARG A 147 -20.59 -1.51 5.58
N THR A 148 -21.32 -0.55 6.12
CA THR A 148 -22.80 -0.52 6.14
C THR A 148 -23.40 0.39 5.08
N GLU A 149 -22.69 1.44 4.67
CA GLU A 149 -23.19 2.43 3.75
C GLU A 149 -22.53 2.25 2.36
N LYS A 150 -23.35 2.16 1.33
CA LYS A 150 -22.85 2.13 -0.06
C LYS A 150 -22.27 3.49 -0.44
N LEU A 151 -21.16 3.46 -1.17
CA LEU A 151 -20.61 4.68 -1.76
C LEU A 151 -21.56 5.21 -2.85
N GLY A 152 -21.81 6.52 -2.83
CA GLY A 152 -22.51 7.17 -3.93
C GLY A 152 -21.70 7.12 -5.24
N SER A 153 -22.37 7.08 -6.38
CA SER A 153 -21.73 6.98 -7.71
C SER A 153 -20.72 8.10 -7.97
N VAL A 154 -21.02 9.33 -7.57
CA VAL A 154 -20.13 10.49 -7.69
C VAL A 154 -18.88 10.32 -6.82
N GLN A 155 -19.04 9.85 -5.58
CA GLN A 155 -17.93 9.62 -4.66
C GLN A 155 -17.02 8.52 -5.19
N LEU A 156 -17.58 7.43 -5.68
CA LEU A 156 -16.85 6.32 -6.28
C LEU A 156 -16.05 6.77 -7.52
N SER A 157 -16.70 7.52 -8.42
CA SER A 157 -16.05 8.06 -9.62
C SER A 157 -14.88 8.98 -9.28
N LYS A 158 -15.06 9.91 -8.33
CA LYS A 158 -13.98 10.77 -7.86
C LYS A 158 -12.80 9.99 -7.28
N ALA A 159 -13.08 8.97 -6.45
CA ALA A 159 -12.04 8.14 -5.86
C ALA A 159 -11.27 7.33 -6.92
N LYS A 160 -11.95 6.77 -7.91
CA LYS A 160 -11.32 6.09 -9.07
C LYS A 160 -10.42 7.05 -9.86
N ASN A 161 -10.90 8.25 -10.18
CA ASN A 161 -10.12 9.26 -10.90
C ASN A 161 -8.90 9.72 -10.10
N GLN A 162 -9.01 9.84 -8.78
CA GLN A 162 -7.89 10.18 -7.90
C GLN A 162 -6.80 9.11 -7.97
N ILE A 163 -7.15 7.83 -7.88
CA ILE A 163 -6.19 6.72 -8.01
C ILE A 163 -5.53 6.71 -9.39
N LYS A 164 -6.30 6.90 -10.46
CA LYS A 164 -5.75 7.00 -11.82
C LYS A 164 -4.72 8.13 -11.93
N GLY A 165 -5.02 9.29 -11.33
CA GLY A 165 -4.08 10.41 -11.26
C GLY A 165 -2.80 10.09 -10.46
N TYR A 166 -2.89 9.34 -9.36
CA TYR A 166 -1.70 8.88 -8.63
C TYR A 166 -0.85 7.91 -9.45
N LEU A 167 -1.49 6.97 -10.13
CA LEU A 167 -0.78 6.02 -11.00
C LEU A 167 -0.08 6.76 -12.15
N ALA A 168 -0.77 7.69 -12.83
CA ALA A 168 -0.18 8.50 -13.90
C ALA A 168 1.10 9.21 -13.43
N ARG A 169 1.05 9.92 -12.30
CA ARG A 169 2.23 10.59 -11.72
C ARG A 169 3.36 9.61 -11.36
N GLY A 170 2.99 8.41 -10.86
CA GLY A 170 3.97 7.36 -10.60
C GLY A 170 4.69 6.89 -11.86
N TYR A 171 4.00 6.84 -12.99
CA TYR A 171 4.59 6.48 -14.29
C TYR A 171 5.49 7.57 -14.88
N GLU A 172 5.26 8.84 -14.57
CA GLU A 172 6.13 9.96 -14.96
C GLU A 172 7.47 9.94 -14.21
N ASN A 173 7.49 9.39 -13.01
CA ASN A 173 8.73 9.24 -12.24
C ASN A 173 9.46 7.96 -12.64
N HIS A 174 10.62 8.10 -13.29
CA HIS A 174 11.40 6.98 -13.81
C HIS A 174 11.83 5.96 -12.74
N GLU A 175 12.15 6.39 -11.54
CA GLU A 175 12.50 5.50 -10.43
C GLU A 175 11.28 4.68 -9.99
N SER A 176 10.15 5.32 -9.78
CA SER A 176 8.88 4.67 -9.41
C SER A 176 8.44 3.70 -10.49
N LEU A 177 8.52 4.09 -11.76
CA LEU A 177 8.22 3.25 -12.91
C LEU A 177 9.13 2.01 -12.93
N MET A 178 10.44 2.20 -12.84
CA MET A 178 11.44 1.12 -12.84
C MET A 178 11.15 0.10 -11.74
N LEU A 179 10.93 0.56 -10.51
CA LEU A 179 10.61 -0.31 -9.38
C LEU A 179 9.27 -1.04 -9.57
N SER A 180 8.26 -0.37 -10.11
CA SER A 180 6.96 -0.95 -10.40
C SER A 180 7.05 -2.06 -11.44
N LEU A 181 7.75 -1.81 -12.55
CA LEU A 181 7.97 -2.79 -13.61
C LEU A 181 8.77 -4.00 -13.11
N GLY A 182 9.85 -3.76 -12.34
CA GLY A 182 10.64 -4.82 -11.73
C GLY A 182 9.83 -5.70 -10.78
N LYS A 183 9.01 -5.09 -9.92
CA LYS A 183 8.09 -5.81 -9.02
C LYS A 183 7.04 -6.60 -9.79
N SER A 184 6.43 -6.01 -10.83
CA SER A 184 5.43 -6.67 -11.65
C SER A 184 5.99 -7.92 -12.33
N LEU A 185 7.16 -7.81 -12.93
CA LEU A 185 7.84 -8.94 -13.55
C LEU A 185 8.22 -10.02 -12.54
N LEU A 186 8.73 -9.64 -11.37
CA LEU A 186 9.09 -10.58 -10.32
C LEU A 186 7.88 -11.36 -9.80
N ILE A 187 6.78 -10.66 -9.52
CA ILE A 187 5.60 -11.21 -8.85
C ILE A 187 4.67 -11.92 -9.83
N PHE A 188 4.31 -11.24 -10.92
CA PHE A 188 3.29 -11.70 -11.86
C PHE A 188 3.87 -12.33 -13.13
N LYS A 189 5.20 -12.33 -13.29
CA LYS A 189 5.93 -12.80 -14.49
C LYS A 189 5.50 -12.09 -15.78
N ARG A 190 4.86 -10.92 -15.65
CA ARG A 190 4.44 -10.06 -16.77
C ARG A 190 4.47 -8.60 -16.36
N ILE A 191 4.54 -7.74 -17.34
CA ILE A 191 4.38 -6.29 -17.19
C ILE A 191 2.98 -5.94 -17.64
N GLU A 192 2.22 -5.27 -16.79
CA GLU A 192 0.92 -4.69 -17.13
C GLU A 192 1.13 -3.25 -17.56
N ASP A 193 0.47 -2.83 -18.65
CA ASP A 193 0.47 -1.43 -19.02
C ASP A 193 -0.49 -0.61 -18.14
N ILE A 194 -0.36 0.71 -18.20
CA ILE A 194 -1.18 1.61 -17.40
C ILE A 194 -2.67 1.51 -17.78
N GLU A 195 -2.97 1.31 -19.06
CA GLU A 195 -4.34 1.22 -19.56
C GLU A 195 -5.03 -0.07 -19.07
N GLU A 196 -4.29 -1.18 -19.00
CA GLU A 196 -4.79 -2.42 -18.41
C GLU A 196 -5.13 -2.21 -16.92
N THR A 197 -4.26 -1.52 -16.19
CA THR A 197 -4.49 -1.18 -14.78
C THR A 197 -5.70 -0.26 -14.61
N TYR A 198 -5.87 0.74 -15.48
CA TYR A 198 -7.02 1.65 -15.44
C TYR A 198 -8.36 0.95 -15.69
N ARG A 199 -8.38 -0.08 -16.52
CA ARG A 199 -9.60 -0.87 -16.79
C ARG A 199 -10.02 -1.72 -15.58
N LYS A 200 -9.08 -2.10 -14.72
CA LYS A 200 -9.35 -2.88 -13.50
C LYS A 200 -9.83 -2.02 -12.32
N ILE A 201 -9.60 -0.71 -12.34
CA ILE A 201 -10.08 0.25 -11.36
C ILE A 201 -11.50 0.69 -11.71
#